data_ab29e1a646183ecfb1224ffbd0438ddc
#
_entry.id   ab29e1a646183ecfb1224ffbd0438ddc
#
_cell.length_a   1.000
_cell.length_b   1.000
_cell.length_c   1.000
_cell.angle_alpha   90.00
_cell.angle_beta   90.00
_cell.angle_gamma   90.00
#
_symmetry.space_group_name_H-M   'P 1'
#
loop_
_entity.id
_entity.type
_entity.pdbx_description
1 polymer ?
#
loop_
_entity_poly.entity_id
_entity_poly.type
_entity_poly.pdbx_seq_one_letter_code
_entity_poly.pdbx_strand_id
1 'polypeptide(L)'
;MKRKTKRLLPMILVFTIIAAAYSCRMLAMSDIGGDCISYIRAALYLLLFALWGFSLDRRIIQTQALHCMRLTAALMLVWLVLRTLKYEVVTDLTAARYIWYLYYLPMLFIPLLGVYIALSLGRSEEFRLTGKMGALAIIPAVLFLLVITNDLHQQAFTFSSGVTGEPDNYSYSHGPVYFCCLGWMVA
;
A
#
# COMPACT_ATOMS: atom_id res chain seq x y z
N MET A 1 -20.38 26.71 -20.37
CA MET A 1 -19.57 27.08 -19.20
C MET A 1 -19.72 26.13 -18.00
N LYS A 2 -20.91 25.69 -17.59
CA LYS A 2 -21.13 24.80 -16.42
C LYS A 2 -20.43 23.43 -16.45
N ARG A 3 -20.06 22.88 -17.62
CA ARG A 3 -19.45 21.55 -17.74
C ARG A 3 -17.94 21.56 -17.45
N LYS A 4 -17.22 22.65 -17.72
CA LYS A 4 -15.78 22.81 -17.40
C LYS A 4 -15.56 22.99 -15.90
N THR A 5 -16.42 23.74 -15.22
CA THR A 5 -16.33 24.00 -13.78
C THR A 5 -16.54 22.73 -12.95
N LYS A 6 -17.40 21.78 -13.39
CA LYS A 6 -17.62 20.49 -12.73
C LYS A 6 -16.39 19.55 -12.78
N ARG A 7 -15.49 19.73 -13.77
CA ARG A 7 -14.24 18.93 -13.85
C ARG A 7 -13.07 19.58 -13.10
N LEU A 8 -13.07 20.90 -12.98
CA LEU A 8 -12.01 21.64 -12.29
C LEU A 8 -12.09 21.49 -10.76
N LEU A 9 -13.30 21.44 -10.20
CA LEU A 9 -13.51 21.33 -8.75
C LEU A 9 -12.81 20.12 -8.10
N PRO A 10 -12.96 18.87 -8.60
CA PRO A 10 -12.26 17.74 -8.02
C PRO A 10 -10.73 17.81 -8.21
N MET A 11 -10.25 18.41 -9.30
CA MET A 11 -8.79 18.61 -9.48
C MET A 11 -8.24 19.61 -8.45
N ILE A 12 -8.93 20.75 -8.26
CA ILE A 12 -8.54 21.73 -7.24
C ILE A 12 -8.51 21.09 -5.85
N LEU A 13 -9.54 20.31 -5.49
CA LEU A 13 -9.62 19.62 -4.21
C LEU A 13 -8.44 18.68 -4.01
N VAL A 14 -8.08 17.86 -5.00
CA VAL A 14 -6.91 16.96 -4.95
C VAL A 14 -5.62 17.74 -4.76
N PHE A 15 -5.40 18.81 -5.55
CA PHE A 15 -4.21 19.64 -5.40
C PHE A 15 -4.14 20.32 -4.02
N THR A 16 -5.27 20.78 -3.48
CA THR A 16 -5.32 21.37 -2.14
C THR A 16 -4.95 20.37 -1.06
N ILE A 17 -5.45 19.13 -1.14
CA ILE A 17 -5.12 18.07 -0.19
C ILE A 17 -3.63 17.72 -0.27
N ILE A 18 -3.07 17.60 -1.47
CA ILE A 18 -1.65 17.31 -1.67
C ILE A 18 -0.79 18.45 -1.11
N ALA A 19 -1.14 19.71 -1.38
CA ALA A 19 -0.43 20.87 -0.86
C ALA A 19 -0.51 20.92 0.68
N ALA A 20 -1.67 20.66 1.28
CA ALA A 20 -1.83 20.60 2.73
C ALA A 20 -0.99 19.48 3.35
N ALA A 21 -0.98 18.28 2.76
CA ALA A 21 -0.16 17.17 3.23
C ALA A 21 1.34 17.46 3.13
N TYR A 22 1.77 18.14 2.07
CA TYR A 22 3.15 18.60 1.89
C TYR A 22 3.53 19.66 2.94
N SER A 23 2.65 20.63 3.20
CA SER A 23 2.85 21.64 4.25
C SER A 23 2.98 21.00 5.63
N CYS A 24 2.13 20.02 5.97
CA CYS A 24 2.24 19.26 7.20
C CYS A 24 3.58 18.52 7.29
N ARG A 25 4.09 17.98 6.20
CA ARG A 25 5.41 17.33 6.16
C ARG A 25 6.53 18.33 6.48
N MET A 26 6.49 19.51 5.89
CA MET A 26 7.50 20.58 6.14
C MET A 26 7.47 21.05 7.59
N LEU A 27 6.28 21.22 8.17
CA LEU A 27 6.12 21.59 9.58
C LEU A 27 6.64 20.51 10.53
N ALA A 28 6.37 19.24 10.23
CA ALA A 28 6.89 18.11 11.00
C ALA A 28 8.43 18.03 10.95
N MET A 29 9.06 18.39 9.83
CA MET A 29 10.53 18.46 9.70
C MET A 29 11.15 19.61 10.49
N SER A 30 10.36 20.64 10.80
CA SER A 30 10.80 21.83 11.59
C SER A 30 10.54 21.66 13.09
N ASP A 31 10.18 20.46 13.54
CA ASP A 31 9.84 20.13 14.94
C ASP A 31 8.71 21.00 15.53
N ILE A 32 7.93 21.64 14.67
CA ILE A 32 6.80 22.49 15.04
C ILE A 32 5.53 21.64 15.01
N GLY A 33 4.93 21.41 16.17
CA GLY A 33 3.59 20.82 16.29
C GLY A 33 3.53 19.32 16.62
N GLY A 34 4.65 18.66 16.88
CA GLY A 34 4.71 17.30 17.43
C GLY A 34 3.87 16.24 16.69
N ASP A 35 3.41 15.24 17.43
CA ASP A 35 2.67 14.07 16.92
C ASP A 35 1.36 14.44 16.21
N CYS A 36 0.72 15.55 16.60
CA CYS A 36 -0.56 16.00 16.02
C CYS A 36 -0.46 16.25 14.50
N ILE A 37 0.64 16.81 14.03
CA ILE A 37 0.87 17.08 12.59
C ILE A 37 1.05 15.76 11.81
N SER A 38 1.69 14.77 12.42
CA SER A 38 1.84 13.44 11.81
C SER A 38 0.48 12.76 11.61
N TYR A 39 -0.40 12.80 12.59
CA TYR A 39 -1.77 12.27 12.47
C TYR A 39 -2.61 13.02 11.42
N ILE A 40 -2.53 14.36 11.36
CA ILE A 40 -3.22 15.15 10.35
C ILE A 40 -2.74 14.77 8.94
N ARG A 41 -1.43 14.63 8.74
CA ARG A 41 -0.83 14.19 7.48
C ARG A 41 -1.34 12.81 7.06
N ALA A 42 -1.36 11.85 7.99
CA ALA A 42 -1.87 10.50 7.75
C ALA A 42 -3.35 10.54 7.35
N ALA A 43 -4.17 11.31 8.06
CA ALA A 43 -5.59 11.49 7.75
C ALA A 43 -5.82 12.10 6.35
N LEU A 44 -5.00 13.07 5.93
CA LEU A 44 -5.07 13.66 4.60
C LEU A 44 -4.76 12.64 3.50
N TYR A 45 -3.75 11.77 3.68
CA TYR A 45 -3.46 10.71 2.73
C TYR A 45 -4.56 9.66 2.67
N LEU A 46 -5.09 9.23 3.82
CA LEU A 46 -6.22 8.31 3.87
C LEU A 46 -7.46 8.88 3.15
N LEU A 47 -7.76 10.15 3.39
CA LEU A 47 -8.86 10.84 2.71
C LEU A 47 -8.64 10.91 1.19
N LEU A 48 -7.41 11.23 0.75
CA LEU A 48 -7.09 11.31 -0.68
C LEU A 48 -7.31 9.95 -1.38
N PHE A 49 -6.81 8.86 -0.78
CA PHE A 49 -6.99 7.52 -1.35
C PHE A 49 -8.43 7.03 -1.28
N ALA A 50 -9.17 7.35 -0.21
CA ALA A 50 -10.60 7.03 -0.12
C ALA A 50 -11.39 7.76 -1.23
N LEU A 51 -11.17 9.05 -1.41
CA LEU A 51 -11.81 9.84 -2.48
C LEU A 51 -11.45 9.31 -3.88
N TRP A 52 -10.19 8.92 -4.08
CA TRP A 52 -9.78 8.28 -5.32
C TRP A 52 -10.53 6.96 -5.53
N GLY A 53 -10.57 6.07 -4.53
CA GLY A 53 -11.29 4.81 -4.58
C GLY A 53 -12.77 4.99 -4.93
N PHE A 54 -13.46 5.94 -4.29
CA PHE A 54 -14.86 6.26 -4.62
C PHE A 54 -15.06 6.84 -6.02
N SER A 55 -14.03 7.49 -6.58
CA SER A 55 -14.11 8.05 -7.92
C SER A 55 -14.01 7.01 -9.04
N LEU A 56 -13.52 5.80 -8.75
CA LEU A 56 -13.29 4.73 -9.73
C LEU A 56 -14.61 4.28 -10.38
N ASP A 57 -15.67 4.17 -9.61
CA ASP A 57 -17.00 3.71 -10.07
C ASP A 57 -17.59 4.57 -11.21
N ARG A 58 -17.19 5.82 -11.25
CA ARG A 58 -17.69 6.78 -12.28
C ARG A 58 -16.84 6.83 -13.53
N ARG A 59 -15.68 6.16 -13.53
CA ARG A 59 -14.67 6.29 -14.59
C ARG A 59 -14.41 5.01 -15.36
N ILE A 60 -14.67 3.86 -14.74
CA ILE A 60 -14.32 2.56 -15.30
C ILE A 60 -15.58 1.79 -15.63
N ILE A 61 -15.73 1.42 -16.90
CA ILE A 61 -16.89 0.71 -17.41
C ILE A 61 -16.70 -0.80 -17.24
N GLN A 62 -15.46 -1.29 -17.43
CA GLN A 62 -15.16 -2.72 -17.37
C GLN A 62 -15.18 -3.25 -15.94
N THR A 63 -16.10 -4.17 -15.66
CA THR A 63 -16.37 -4.70 -14.31
C THR A 63 -15.12 -5.33 -13.67
N GLN A 64 -14.37 -6.15 -14.41
CA GLN A 64 -13.19 -6.83 -13.91
C GLN A 64 -12.07 -5.85 -13.52
N ALA A 65 -11.77 -4.88 -14.39
CA ALA A 65 -10.79 -3.83 -14.11
C ALA A 65 -11.21 -2.99 -12.89
N LEU A 66 -12.51 -2.68 -12.78
CA LEU A 66 -13.06 -1.94 -11.64
C LEU A 66 -12.85 -2.69 -10.31
N HIS A 67 -13.12 -4.00 -10.27
CA HIS A 67 -12.89 -4.81 -9.08
C HIS A 67 -11.41 -4.84 -8.69
N CYS A 68 -10.50 -5.05 -9.65
CA CYS A 68 -9.06 -5.03 -9.38
C CYS A 68 -8.60 -3.65 -8.87
N MET A 69 -9.08 -2.55 -9.45
CA MET A 69 -8.71 -1.20 -9.01
C MET A 69 -9.29 -0.84 -7.64
N ARG A 70 -10.52 -1.27 -7.32
CA ARG A 70 -11.08 -1.13 -5.97
C ARG A 70 -10.25 -1.89 -4.93
N LEU A 71 -9.84 -3.11 -5.27
CA LEU A 71 -8.99 -3.91 -4.39
C LEU A 71 -7.62 -3.28 -4.21
N THR A 72 -7.03 -2.73 -5.29
CA THR A 72 -5.79 -1.94 -5.20
C THR A 72 -5.96 -0.73 -4.28
N ALA A 73 -7.05 0.03 -4.41
CA ALA A 73 -7.34 1.16 -3.53
C ALA A 73 -7.46 0.73 -2.05
N ALA A 74 -8.16 -0.39 -1.79
CA ALA A 74 -8.30 -0.94 -0.45
C ALA A 74 -6.94 -1.38 0.13
N LEU A 75 -6.11 -2.07 -0.65
CA LEU A 75 -4.75 -2.48 -0.23
C LEU A 75 -3.85 -1.27 0.06
N MET A 76 -3.95 -0.20 -0.73
CA MET A 76 -3.22 1.04 -0.46
C MET A 76 -3.69 1.72 0.83
N LEU A 77 -5.00 1.72 1.11
CA LEU A 77 -5.53 2.20 2.40
C LEU A 77 -5.02 1.36 3.56
N VAL A 78 -5.05 0.03 3.44
CA VAL A 78 -4.50 -0.89 4.44
C VAL A 78 -3.02 -0.58 4.70
N TRP A 79 -2.23 -0.39 3.63
CA TRP A 79 -0.81 -0.04 3.77
C TRP A 79 -0.59 1.28 4.51
N LEU A 80 -1.39 2.31 4.22
CA LEU A 80 -1.30 3.60 4.91
C LEU A 80 -1.68 3.48 6.39
N VAL A 81 -2.73 2.70 6.72
CA VAL A 81 -3.14 2.43 8.11
C VAL A 81 -2.03 1.69 8.85
N LEU A 82 -1.50 0.60 8.27
CA LEU A 82 -0.40 -0.16 8.87
C LEU A 82 0.83 0.72 9.12
N ARG A 83 1.16 1.58 8.16
CA ARG A 83 2.26 2.54 8.30
C ARG A 83 2.03 3.50 9.46
N THR A 84 0.84 4.09 9.54
CA THR A 84 0.49 5.00 10.65
C THR A 84 0.56 4.27 11.99
N LEU A 85 0.01 3.05 12.07
CA LEU A 85 0.08 2.25 13.28
C LEU A 85 1.54 1.97 13.71
N LYS A 86 2.40 1.59 12.76
CA LYS A 86 3.80 1.28 13.08
C LYS A 86 4.58 2.48 13.63
N TYR A 87 4.39 3.66 13.05
CA TYR A 87 5.24 4.80 13.36
C TYR A 87 4.66 5.76 14.40
N GLU A 88 3.33 5.77 14.58
CA GLU A 88 2.67 6.75 15.43
C GLU A 88 2.01 6.12 16.68
N VAL A 89 1.78 4.81 16.68
CA VAL A 89 0.97 4.17 17.74
C VAL A 89 1.72 3.07 18.47
N VAL A 90 2.45 2.25 17.72
CA VAL A 90 3.05 1.02 18.25
C VAL A 90 4.46 1.30 18.78
N THR A 91 4.64 1.09 20.08
CA THR A 91 5.93 1.20 20.78
C THR A 91 6.60 -0.15 21.00
N ASP A 92 5.82 -1.26 20.96
CA ASP A 92 6.38 -2.60 21.12
C ASP A 92 7.11 -3.06 19.86
N LEU A 93 8.38 -3.47 20.02
CA LEU A 93 9.25 -3.89 18.92
C LEU A 93 8.73 -5.11 18.18
N THR A 94 8.12 -6.06 18.90
CA THR A 94 7.60 -7.29 18.31
C THR A 94 6.37 -6.98 17.45
N ALA A 95 5.44 -6.20 17.98
CA ALA A 95 4.26 -5.75 17.23
C ALA A 95 4.65 -4.92 16.01
N ALA A 96 5.61 -4.00 16.13
CA ALA A 96 6.12 -3.19 15.02
C ALA A 96 6.73 -4.07 13.91
N ARG A 97 7.42 -5.17 14.27
CA ARG A 97 7.97 -6.15 13.32
C ARG A 97 6.87 -6.88 12.55
N TYR A 98 5.83 -7.38 13.23
CA TYR A 98 4.70 -8.03 12.55
C TYR A 98 3.92 -7.06 11.66
N ILE A 99 3.72 -5.82 12.08
CA ILE A 99 3.12 -4.79 11.23
C ILE A 99 3.99 -4.56 9.97
N TRP A 100 5.31 -4.58 10.11
CA TRP A 100 6.22 -4.46 8.97
C TRP A 100 6.12 -5.65 8.01
N TYR A 101 5.97 -6.89 8.51
CA TYR A 101 5.69 -8.05 7.65
C TYR A 101 4.37 -7.89 6.89
N LEU A 102 3.34 -7.31 7.53
CA LEU A 102 2.06 -7.04 6.87
C LEU A 102 2.16 -6.03 5.72
N TYR A 103 3.21 -5.20 5.63
CA TYR A 103 3.43 -4.35 4.46
C TYR A 103 3.62 -5.15 3.18
N TYR A 104 4.13 -6.38 3.27
CA TYR A 104 4.31 -7.24 2.11
C TYR A 104 3.00 -7.70 1.48
N LEU A 105 1.88 -7.68 2.22
CA LEU A 105 0.56 -7.98 1.65
C LEU A 105 0.23 -7.02 0.50
N PRO A 106 0.11 -5.72 0.68
CA PRO A 106 -0.13 -4.81 -0.45
C PRO A 106 1.02 -4.79 -1.46
N MET A 107 2.27 -4.87 -1.02
CA MET A 107 3.44 -4.82 -1.92
C MET A 107 3.47 -5.99 -2.91
N LEU A 108 3.03 -7.18 -2.53
CA LEU A 108 3.02 -8.35 -3.38
C LEU A 108 1.73 -8.48 -4.22
N PHE A 109 0.58 -8.05 -3.69
CA PHE A 109 -0.70 -8.22 -4.38
C PHE A 109 -1.05 -7.08 -5.34
N ILE A 110 -0.56 -5.85 -5.12
CA ILE A 110 -0.81 -4.73 -6.04
C ILE A 110 -0.23 -5.00 -7.45
N PRO A 111 1.02 -5.48 -7.62
CA PRO A 111 1.53 -5.86 -8.93
C PRO A 111 0.68 -6.93 -9.62
N LEU A 112 0.24 -7.97 -8.90
CA LEU A 112 -0.68 -8.98 -9.42
C LEU A 112 -1.97 -8.36 -9.97
N LEU A 113 -2.58 -7.45 -9.21
CA LEU A 113 -3.79 -6.75 -9.64
C LEU A 113 -3.52 -5.88 -10.87
N GLY A 114 -2.33 -5.28 -10.97
CA GLY A 114 -1.86 -4.56 -12.16
C GLY A 114 -1.82 -5.45 -13.39
N VAL A 115 -1.27 -6.66 -13.26
CA VAL A 115 -1.27 -7.67 -14.33
C VAL A 115 -2.70 -8.04 -14.72
N TYR A 116 -3.59 -8.27 -13.77
CA TYR A 116 -5.00 -8.58 -14.06
C TYR A 116 -5.73 -7.44 -14.76
N ILE A 117 -5.46 -6.20 -14.40
CA ILE A 117 -5.98 -5.02 -15.10
C ILE A 117 -5.45 -5.01 -16.53
N ALA A 118 -4.14 -5.18 -16.73
CA ALA A 118 -3.53 -5.20 -18.07
C ALA A 118 -4.11 -6.29 -18.96
N LEU A 119 -4.32 -7.50 -18.44
CA LEU A 119 -4.93 -8.62 -19.15
C LEU A 119 -6.42 -8.40 -19.49
N SER A 120 -7.12 -7.57 -18.74
CA SER A 120 -8.52 -7.21 -18.98
C SER A 120 -8.67 -6.08 -20.00
N LEU A 121 -7.64 -5.28 -20.24
CA LEU A 121 -7.68 -4.18 -21.20
C LEU A 121 -7.88 -4.70 -22.62
N GLY A 122 -8.80 -4.09 -23.36
CA GLY A 122 -9.15 -4.48 -24.74
C GLY A 122 -10.02 -5.74 -24.86
N ARG A 123 -10.47 -6.31 -23.74
CA ARG A 123 -11.44 -7.42 -23.72
C ARG A 123 -12.87 -6.89 -23.57
N SER A 124 -13.85 -7.77 -23.83
CA SER A 124 -15.27 -7.44 -23.64
C SER A 124 -15.58 -7.10 -22.18
N GLU A 125 -16.66 -6.36 -21.93
CA GLU A 125 -17.10 -5.98 -20.57
C GLU A 125 -17.40 -7.20 -19.69
N GLU A 126 -17.81 -8.32 -20.30
CA GLU A 126 -18.13 -9.58 -19.65
C GLU A 126 -16.89 -10.47 -19.38
N PHE A 127 -15.70 -10.04 -19.80
CA PHE A 127 -14.47 -10.82 -19.60
C PHE A 127 -14.24 -11.06 -18.11
N ARG A 128 -14.07 -12.34 -17.77
CA ARG A 128 -13.68 -12.81 -16.44
C ARG A 128 -12.36 -13.53 -16.49
N LEU A 129 -11.55 -13.34 -15.46
CA LEU A 129 -10.29 -14.07 -15.33
C LEU A 129 -10.55 -15.58 -15.24
N THR A 130 -9.87 -16.33 -16.08
CA THR A 130 -9.96 -17.80 -16.12
C THR A 130 -9.24 -18.39 -14.89
N GLY A 131 -9.64 -19.58 -14.45
CA GLY A 131 -9.02 -20.25 -13.29
C GLY A 131 -7.49 -20.41 -13.41
N LYS A 132 -6.96 -20.60 -14.62
CA LYS A 132 -5.50 -20.64 -14.88
C LYS A 132 -4.80 -19.31 -14.56
N MET A 133 -5.46 -18.19 -14.81
CA MET A 133 -4.94 -16.86 -14.45
C MET A 133 -5.01 -16.63 -12.93
N GLY A 134 -6.04 -17.19 -12.27
CA GLY A 134 -6.15 -17.17 -10.81
C GLY A 134 -5.00 -17.89 -10.11
N ALA A 135 -4.41 -18.92 -10.75
CA ALA A 135 -3.25 -19.62 -10.22
C ALA A 135 -2.01 -18.72 -10.04
N LEU A 136 -1.92 -17.60 -10.79
CA LEU A 136 -0.85 -16.62 -10.61
C LEU A 136 -0.86 -16.00 -9.20
N ALA A 137 -2.01 -15.95 -8.54
CA ALA A 137 -2.15 -15.45 -7.17
C ALA A 137 -1.46 -16.35 -6.13
N ILE A 138 -1.14 -17.60 -6.47
CA ILE A 138 -0.42 -18.51 -5.57
C ILE A 138 0.99 -17.97 -5.29
N ILE A 139 1.65 -17.35 -6.28
CA ILE A 139 3.02 -16.83 -6.11
C ILE A 139 3.09 -15.77 -5.00
N PRO A 140 2.36 -14.64 -5.07
CA PRO A 140 2.41 -13.64 -4.00
C PRO A 140 1.84 -14.17 -2.67
N ALA A 141 0.90 -15.13 -2.69
CA ALA A 141 0.38 -15.74 -1.48
C ALA A 141 1.45 -16.57 -0.75
N VAL A 142 2.22 -17.40 -1.47
CA VAL A 142 3.33 -18.17 -0.90
C VAL A 142 4.43 -17.24 -0.40
N LEU A 143 4.81 -16.22 -1.18
CA LEU A 143 5.81 -15.24 -0.76
C LEU A 143 5.36 -14.50 0.51
N PHE A 144 4.09 -14.10 0.59
CA PHE A 144 3.55 -13.45 1.78
C PHE A 144 3.57 -14.38 3.01
N LEU A 145 3.19 -15.65 2.85
CA LEU A 145 3.29 -16.66 3.91
C LEU A 145 4.74 -16.81 4.40
N LEU A 146 5.70 -16.88 3.50
CA LEU A 146 7.12 -16.94 3.87
C LEU A 146 7.59 -15.69 4.61
N VAL A 147 7.08 -14.52 4.28
CA VAL A 147 7.42 -13.28 5.01
C VAL A 147 6.80 -13.25 6.39
N ILE A 148 5.50 -13.59 6.53
CA ILE A 148 4.82 -13.52 7.83
C ILE A 148 5.31 -14.59 8.82
N THR A 149 5.82 -15.72 8.29
CA THR A 149 6.43 -16.80 9.09
C THR A 149 7.95 -16.66 9.24
N ASN A 150 8.53 -15.51 8.88
CA ASN A 150 9.97 -15.30 8.87
C ASN A 150 10.64 -15.59 10.22
N ASP A 151 9.95 -15.35 11.34
CA ASP A 151 10.49 -15.62 12.68
C ASP A 151 10.81 -17.11 12.92
N LEU A 152 10.22 -18.03 12.12
CA LEU A 152 10.48 -19.48 12.22
C LEU A 152 11.71 -19.93 11.43
N HIS A 153 12.01 -19.26 10.30
CA HIS A 153 13.04 -19.74 9.36
C HIS A 153 14.09 -18.69 8.97
N GLN A 154 13.84 -17.40 9.24
CA GLN A 154 14.74 -16.27 8.99
C GLN A 154 15.26 -16.18 7.53
N GLN A 155 14.50 -16.64 6.55
CA GLN A 155 14.91 -16.64 5.15
C GLN A 155 14.55 -15.36 4.40
N ALA A 156 13.58 -14.58 4.89
CA ALA A 156 13.29 -13.26 4.33
C ALA A 156 14.21 -12.21 4.96
N PHE A 157 14.31 -12.22 6.29
CA PHE A 157 15.12 -11.29 7.07
C PHE A 157 15.78 -12.03 8.22
N THR A 158 17.08 -11.81 8.38
CA THR A 158 17.86 -12.32 9.51
C THR A 158 18.13 -11.16 10.45
N PHE A 159 17.60 -11.23 11.67
CA PHE A 159 17.83 -10.24 12.70
C PHE A 159 19.05 -10.64 13.55
N SER A 160 19.97 -9.71 13.79
CA SER A 160 21.05 -9.93 14.74
C SER A 160 20.48 -10.03 16.16
N SER A 161 20.84 -11.08 16.89
CA SER A 161 20.50 -11.26 18.30
C SER A 161 21.03 -10.08 19.11
N GLY A 162 20.15 -9.26 19.66
CA GLY A 162 20.54 -8.08 20.46
C GLY A 162 19.97 -6.77 19.95
N VAL A 163 18.86 -6.79 19.23
CA VAL A 163 18.15 -5.58 18.83
C VAL A 163 17.56 -4.90 20.07
N THR A 164 18.40 -4.09 20.72
CA THR A 164 18.01 -3.10 21.72
C THR A 164 18.04 -1.75 21.01
N GLY A 165 16.97 -1.36 20.36
CA GLY A 165 16.90 -0.10 19.63
C GLY A 165 15.46 0.33 19.37
N GLU A 166 15.30 1.58 19.00
CA GLU A 166 13.98 2.11 18.59
C GLU A 166 13.38 1.31 17.41
N PRO A 167 12.04 1.31 17.24
CA PRO A 167 11.34 0.53 16.21
C PRO A 167 11.85 0.70 14.78
N ASP A 168 12.57 1.77 14.49
CA ASP A 168 13.12 2.09 13.17
C ASP A 168 14.54 1.57 12.93
N ASN A 169 15.22 1.08 13.96
CA ASN A 169 16.65 0.75 13.89
C ASN A 169 16.91 -0.76 14.00
N TYR A 170 16.10 -1.58 13.34
CA TYR A 170 16.40 -3.00 13.19
C TYR A 170 17.61 -3.20 12.27
N SER A 171 18.73 -3.62 12.84
CA SER A 171 19.82 -4.17 12.03
C SER A 171 19.41 -5.57 11.55
N TYR A 172 19.06 -5.70 10.29
CA TYR A 172 18.70 -6.95 9.64
C TYR A 172 19.46 -7.10 8.33
N SER A 173 19.72 -8.33 7.95
CA SER A 173 20.21 -8.68 6.62
C SER A 173 19.10 -9.30 5.78
N HIS A 174 19.17 -9.09 4.46
CA HIS A 174 18.19 -9.60 3.51
C HIS A 174 18.52 -11.05 3.15
N GLY A 175 17.51 -11.92 3.29
CA GLY A 175 17.62 -13.32 2.89
C GLY A 175 17.11 -13.56 1.45
N PRO A 176 17.18 -14.80 0.95
CA PRO A 176 16.79 -15.15 -0.42
C PRO A 176 15.31 -14.86 -0.72
N VAL A 177 14.41 -15.05 0.23
CA VAL A 177 12.97 -14.77 0.07
C VAL A 177 12.72 -13.28 -0.18
N TYR A 178 13.49 -12.38 0.43
CA TYR A 178 13.40 -10.94 0.15
C TYR A 178 13.66 -10.64 -1.33
N PHE A 179 14.72 -11.24 -1.90
CA PHE A 179 15.03 -11.03 -3.32
C PHE A 179 13.99 -11.62 -4.25
N CYS A 180 13.35 -12.75 -3.87
CA CYS A 180 12.20 -13.29 -4.60
C CYS A 180 11.01 -12.32 -4.57
N CYS A 181 10.71 -11.72 -3.40
CA CYS A 181 9.68 -10.69 -3.28
C CYS A 181 10.00 -9.47 -4.15
N LEU A 182 11.25 -9.00 -4.13
CA LEU A 182 11.70 -7.86 -4.93
C LEU A 182 11.56 -8.17 -6.44
N GLY A 183 12.01 -9.35 -6.87
CA GLY A 183 11.84 -9.81 -8.25
C GLY A 183 10.39 -9.85 -8.69
N TRP A 184 9.49 -10.34 -7.86
CA TRP A 184 8.05 -10.35 -8.12
C TRP A 184 7.46 -8.93 -8.23
N MET A 185 7.92 -7.98 -7.42
CA MET A 185 7.41 -6.60 -7.46
C MET A 185 7.83 -5.83 -8.72
N VAL A 186 8.92 -6.24 -9.36
CA VAL A 186 9.49 -5.56 -10.53
C VAL A 186 9.13 -6.25 -11.86
N ALA A 187 8.75 -7.54 -11.80
CA ALA A 187 8.35 -8.33 -12.99
C ALA A 187 7.00 -7.93 -13.54
#